data_e67f070bed7726314e8a29a378ab2df6
#
_entry.id   e67f070bed7726314e8a29a378ab2df6
#
_cell.length_a   1.000
_cell.length_b   1.000
_cell.length_c   1.000
_cell.angle_alpha   90.00
_cell.angle_beta   90.00
_cell.angle_gamma   90.00
#
_symmetry.space_group_name_H-M   'P 1'
#
loop_
_entity.id
_entity.type
_entity.pdbx_description
1 polymer ?
#
loop_
_entity_poly.entity_id
_entity_poly.type
_entity_poly.pdbx_seq_one_letter_code
_entity_poly.pdbx_strand_id
1 'polypeptide(L)'
;MEQQHGLLVVDKPRGLSSAQCTNRFKRLGQKKIGHAGTLDPMAQGVLLVLLGHATKISGYLMAGGVKVYQGTVRLGRTTDTWDADGTVVSEAPWDHVTAEAVADVVAAWEGRSEQPVPPYS
;
A
#
# COMPACT_ATOMS: atom_id res chain seq x y z
N MET A 1 30.31 -0.96 -4.85
CA MET A 1 29.79 0.43 -4.83
C MET A 1 30.03 1.05 -3.46
N GLU A 2 30.28 2.33 -3.46
CA GLU A 2 30.35 3.08 -2.21
C GLU A 2 28.98 3.15 -1.55
N GLN A 3 28.93 2.95 -0.23
CA GLN A 3 27.66 2.95 0.50
C GLN A 3 27.07 4.36 0.55
N GLN A 4 25.80 4.47 0.21
CA GLN A 4 25.06 5.72 0.24
C GLN A 4 24.27 5.85 1.54
N HIS A 5 24.04 7.08 1.97
CA HIS A 5 23.22 7.40 3.13
C HIS A 5 22.23 8.49 2.74
N GLY A 6 20.98 8.28 3.03
CA GLY A 6 19.96 9.26 2.70
C GLY A 6 18.60 8.67 2.43
N LEU A 7 17.69 9.54 2.02
CA LEU A 7 16.31 9.23 1.71
C LEU A 7 16.09 9.37 0.21
N LEU A 8 15.48 8.35 -0.39
CA LEU A 8 15.00 8.38 -1.76
C LEU A 8 13.47 8.35 -1.77
N VAL A 9 12.89 9.22 -2.58
CA VAL A 9 11.46 9.16 -2.89
C VAL A 9 11.31 8.40 -4.19
N VAL A 10 10.73 7.21 -4.12
CA VAL A 10 10.60 6.30 -5.25
C VAL A 10 9.15 6.20 -5.69
N ASP A 11 8.92 6.29 -6.97
CA ASP A 11 7.62 5.96 -7.56
C ASP A 11 7.54 4.44 -7.78
N LYS A 12 6.95 3.75 -6.80
CA LYS A 12 6.83 2.28 -6.88
C LYS A 12 5.86 1.90 -7.99
N PRO A 13 6.28 1.06 -8.95
CA PRO A 13 5.38 0.54 -9.97
C PRO A 13 4.42 -0.50 -9.39
N ARG A 14 3.31 -0.72 -10.10
CA ARG A 14 2.41 -1.82 -9.82
C ARG A 14 3.10 -3.15 -10.07
N GLY A 15 2.79 -4.16 -9.27
CA GLY A 15 3.27 -5.53 -9.47
C GLY A 15 4.55 -5.88 -8.72
N LEU A 16 5.23 -4.91 -8.12
CA LEU A 16 6.38 -5.15 -7.25
C LEU A 16 6.00 -4.89 -5.80
N SER A 17 6.44 -5.76 -4.90
CA SER A 17 6.35 -5.46 -3.47
C SER A 17 7.33 -4.35 -3.08
N SER A 18 7.08 -3.70 -1.96
CA SER A 18 8.01 -2.69 -1.44
C SER A 18 9.40 -3.29 -1.20
N ALA A 19 9.48 -4.52 -0.68
CA ALA A 19 10.74 -5.23 -0.48
C ALA A 19 11.46 -5.52 -1.81
N GLN A 20 10.74 -5.87 -2.86
CA GLN A 20 11.35 -6.08 -4.19
C GLN A 20 11.95 -4.79 -4.74
N CYS A 21 11.32 -3.64 -4.48
CA CYS A 21 11.89 -2.35 -4.84
C CYS A 21 13.21 -2.08 -4.12
N THR A 22 13.28 -2.32 -2.81
CA THR A 22 14.52 -2.15 -2.05
C THR A 22 15.60 -3.12 -2.47
N ASN A 23 15.24 -4.35 -2.84
CA ASN A 23 16.20 -5.37 -3.30
C ASN A 23 16.94 -4.96 -4.57
N ARG A 24 16.36 -4.12 -5.41
CA ARG A 24 17.05 -3.59 -6.59
C ARG A 24 18.27 -2.78 -6.20
N PHE A 25 18.18 -2.00 -5.13
CA PHE A 25 19.31 -1.22 -4.61
C PHE A 25 20.38 -2.13 -3.98
N LYS A 26 19.97 -3.23 -3.35
CA LYS A 26 20.91 -4.24 -2.85
C LYS A 26 21.73 -4.86 -3.97
N ARG A 27 21.12 -5.11 -5.12
CA ARG A 27 21.83 -5.61 -6.30
C ARG A 27 22.88 -4.65 -6.84
N LEU A 28 22.71 -3.36 -6.60
CA LEU A 28 23.71 -2.34 -6.95
C LEU A 28 24.85 -2.25 -5.93
N GLY A 29 24.76 -3.01 -4.82
CA GLY A 29 25.80 -3.07 -3.80
C GLY A 29 25.49 -2.31 -2.52
N GLN A 30 24.32 -1.69 -2.41
CA GLN A 30 23.90 -1.02 -1.18
C GLN A 30 23.56 -2.07 -0.12
N LYS A 31 24.28 -2.09 1.01
CA LYS A 31 24.15 -3.12 2.05
C LYS A 31 22.99 -2.85 2.99
N LYS A 32 22.94 -1.65 3.57
CA LYS A 32 21.89 -1.29 4.53
C LYS A 32 20.83 -0.47 3.84
N ILE A 33 19.61 -1.02 3.81
CA ILE A 33 18.49 -0.40 3.11
C ILE A 33 17.18 -0.81 3.79
N GLY A 34 16.24 0.10 3.81
CA GLY A 34 14.89 -0.13 4.30
C GLY A 34 13.89 0.74 3.57
N HIS A 35 12.64 0.65 3.97
CA HIS A 35 11.59 1.53 3.46
C HIS A 35 10.64 1.92 4.57
N ALA A 36 9.95 3.03 4.37
CA ALA A 36 8.89 3.49 5.25
C ALA A 36 7.60 3.68 4.43
N GLY A 37 6.47 3.35 5.03
CA GLY A 37 5.19 3.46 4.34
C GLY A 37 5.00 2.37 3.30
N THR A 38 5.09 1.11 3.72
CA THR A 38 4.91 -0.06 2.87
C THR A 38 3.66 0.05 2.01
N LEU A 39 3.81 -0.21 0.71
CA LEU A 39 2.73 -0.30 -0.26
C LEU A 39 2.53 -1.75 -0.68
N ASP A 40 1.28 -2.14 -0.89
CA ASP A 40 0.93 -3.44 -1.44
C ASP A 40 1.48 -3.62 -2.87
N PRO A 41 1.71 -4.87 -3.33
CA PRO A 41 2.23 -5.10 -4.67
C PRO A 41 1.40 -4.46 -5.79
N MET A 42 0.09 -4.45 -5.66
CA MET A 42 -0.81 -3.85 -6.64
C MET A 42 -0.83 -2.32 -6.58
N ALA A 43 -0.37 -1.73 -5.50
CA ALA A 43 -0.33 -0.28 -5.33
C ALA A 43 0.86 0.33 -6.06
N GLN A 44 0.69 1.56 -6.51
CA GLN A 44 1.76 2.36 -7.10
C GLN A 44 1.78 3.73 -6.44
N GLY A 45 2.93 4.38 -6.49
CA GLY A 45 3.11 5.71 -5.96
C GLY A 45 4.31 5.82 -5.01
N VAL A 46 4.23 6.77 -4.10
CA VAL A 46 5.37 7.17 -3.27
C VAL A 46 5.75 6.08 -2.28
N LEU A 47 6.98 5.60 -2.41
CA LEU A 47 7.65 4.73 -1.46
C LEU A 47 8.92 5.42 -0.98
N LEU A 48 9.06 5.61 0.32
CA LEU A 48 10.26 6.16 0.91
C LEU A 48 11.29 5.05 1.12
N VAL A 49 12.43 5.17 0.45
CA VAL A 49 13.53 4.22 0.56
C VAL A 49 14.65 4.88 1.36
N LEU A 50 15.13 4.17 2.39
CA LEU A 50 16.12 4.66 3.32
C LEU A 50 17.42 3.92 3.11
N LEU A 51 18.50 4.67 2.90
CA LEU A 51 19.84 4.13 2.63
C LEU A 51 20.77 4.36 3.83
N GLY A 52 21.50 3.34 4.21
CA GLY A 52 22.54 3.45 5.21
C GLY A 52 22.02 3.94 6.56
N HIS A 53 22.61 5.00 7.07
CA HIS A 53 22.24 5.57 8.37
C HIS A 53 20.80 6.10 8.42
N ALA A 54 20.22 6.46 7.27
CA ALA A 54 18.85 6.95 7.23
C ALA A 54 17.81 5.90 7.64
N THR A 55 18.15 4.62 7.65
CA THR A 55 17.23 3.57 8.15
C THR A 55 16.84 3.80 9.62
N LYS A 56 17.64 4.54 10.37
CA LYS A 56 17.37 4.85 11.78
C LYS A 56 16.18 5.80 11.98
N ILE A 57 15.79 6.57 10.96
CA ILE A 57 14.69 7.53 11.06
C ILE A 57 13.35 6.98 10.56
N SER A 58 13.29 5.70 10.17
CA SER A 58 12.07 5.09 9.62
C SER A 58 10.86 5.25 10.55
N GLY A 59 11.04 5.08 11.84
CA GLY A 59 9.96 5.25 12.82
C GLY A 59 9.35 6.65 12.82
N TYR A 60 10.17 7.68 12.69
CA TYR A 60 9.68 9.06 12.61
C TYR A 60 8.87 9.30 11.34
N LEU A 61 9.31 8.74 10.23
CA LEU A 61 8.61 8.89 8.94
C LEU A 61 7.29 8.12 8.92
N MET A 62 7.23 6.96 9.57
CA MET A 62 5.99 6.17 9.67
C MET A 62 4.99 6.76 10.65
N ALA A 63 5.44 7.41 11.72
CA ALA A 63 4.58 7.99 12.75
C ALA A 63 3.98 9.33 12.38
N GLY A 64 4.58 10.04 11.40
CA GLY A 64 4.18 11.39 11.04
C GLY A 64 3.47 11.49 9.70
N GLY A 65 2.74 12.58 9.51
CA GLY A 65 2.19 12.97 8.23
C GLY A 65 0.85 12.35 7.86
N VAL A 66 0.30 12.88 6.81
CA VAL A 66 -0.96 12.43 6.20
C VAL A 66 -0.62 11.55 5.00
N LYS A 67 -1.29 10.42 4.89
CA LYS A 67 -1.20 9.53 3.72
C LYS A 67 -2.46 9.67 2.90
N VAL A 68 -2.29 9.90 1.62
CA VAL A 68 -3.41 10.04 0.68
C VAL A 68 -3.36 8.90 -0.31
N TYR A 69 -4.46 8.17 -0.41
CA TYR A 69 -4.62 7.07 -1.36
C TYR A 69 -5.79 7.36 -2.29
N GLN A 70 -5.62 7.01 -3.53
CA GLN A 70 -6.68 6.99 -4.53
C GLN A 70 -6.83 5.58 -5.06
N GLY A 71 -8.06 5.08 -5.09
CA GLY A 71 -8.29 3.71 -5.51
C GLY A 71 -9.63 3.55 -6.18
N THR A 72 -9.80 2.39 -6.81
CA THR A 72 -11.04 1.97 -7.44
C THR A 72 -11.57 0.74 -6.71
N VAL A 73 -12.82 0.80 -6.30
CA VAL A 73 -13.52 -0.34 -5.68
C VAL A 73 -14.42 -0.97 -6.74
N ARG A 74 -14.23 -2.27 -6.97
CA ARG A 74 -15.08 -3.04 -7.87
C ARG A 74 -16.25 -3.64 -7.08
N LEU A 75 -17.46 -3.34 -7.52
CA LEU A 75 -18.66 -3.91 -6.93
C LEU A 75 -18.92 -5.33 -7.47
N GLY A 76 -19.65 -6.14 -6.72
CA GLY A 76 -20.11 -7.44 -7.14
C GLY A 76 -19.18 -8.60 -6.86
N ARG A 77 -18.02 -8.35 -6.29
CA ARG A 77 -17.06 -9.40 -5.92
C ARG A 77 -16.47 -9.16 -4.55
N THR A 78 -16.24 -10.25 -3.83
CA THR A 78 -15.42 -10.24 -2.63
C THR A 78 -14.27 -11.22 -2.78
N THR A 79 -13.14 -10.90 -2.19
CA THR A 79 -11.94 -11.75 -2.19
C THR A 79 -11.52 -12.06 -0.76
N ASP A 80 -10.70 -13.08 -0.61
CA ASP A 80 -10.19 -13.50 0.69
C ASP A 80 -9.18 -12.53 1.30
N THR A 81 -8.55 -11.68 0.49
CA THR A 81 -7.64 -10.61 0.93
C THR A 81 -8.29 -9.25 1.01
N TRP A 82 -9.54 -9.11 0.52
CA TRP A 82 -10.29 -7.87 0.37
C TRP A 82 -9.66 -6.87 -0.62
N ASP A 83 -8.76 -7.34 -1.46
CA ASP A 83 -8.19 -6.59 -2.57
C ASP A 83 -8.30 -7.38 -3.88
N ALA A 84 -7.90 -6.78 -4.98
CA ALA A 84 -8.03 -7.38 -6.31
C ALA A 84 -7.09 -8.56 -6.57
N ASP A 85 -6.03 -8.71 -5.76
CA ASP A 85 -5.04 -9.77 -5.92
C ASP A 85 -5.48 -11.09 -5.25
N GLY A 86 -6.50 -11.05 -4.39
CA GLY A 86 -7.00 -12.22 -3.70
C GLY A 86 -7.85 -13.14 -4.57
N THR A 87 -8.15 -14.33 -4.02
CA THR A 87 -9.06 -15.28 -4.64
C THR A 87 -10.51 -14.84 -4.43
N VAL A 88 -11.30 -14.85 -5.50
CA VAL A 88 -12.73 -14.51 -5.43
C VAL A 88 -13.46 -15.57 -4.60
N VAL A 89 -14.13 -15.13 -3.53
CA VAL A 89 -14.88 -16.00 -2.62
C VAL A 89 -16.38 -15.88 -2.81
N SER A 90 -16.87 -14.76 -3.34
CA SER A 90 -18.30 -14.61 -3.68
C SER A 90 -18.50 -13.56 -4.74
N GLU A 91 -19.62 -13.70 -5.46
CA GLU A 91 -20.08 -12.73 -6.45
C GLU A 91 -21.56 -12.42 -6.21
N ALA A 92 -21.96 -11.20 -6.52
CA ALA A 92 -23.33 -10.75 -6.41
C ALA A 92 -23.64 -9.74 -7.52
N PRO A 93 -24.93 -9.65 -7.96
CA PRO A 93 -25.33 -8.60 -8.89
C PRO A 93 -25.08 -7.20 -8.30
N TRP A 94 -24.66 -6.27 -9.14
CA TRP A 94 -24.36 -4.89 -8.74
C TRP A 94 -25.11 -3.84 -9.57
N ASP A 95 -25.78 -4.24 -10.63
CA ASP A 95 -26.45 -3.36 -11.59
C ASP A 95 -27.61 -2.54 -10.98
N HIS A 96 -28.15 -3.00 -9.84
CA HIS A 96 -29.16 -2.27 -9.08
C HIS A 96 -28.56 -1.21 -8.13
N VAL A 97 -27.25 -1.17 -7.97
CA VAL A 97 -26.57 -0.26 -7.05
C VAL A 97 -26.49 1.13 -7.66
N THR A 98 -26.95 2.13 -6.92
CA THR A 98 -26.91 3.53 -7.34
C THR A 98 -25.69 4.26 -6.77
N ALA A 99 -25.29 5.34 -7.42
CA ALA A 99 -24.24 6.21 -6.90
C ALA A 99 -24.59 6.79 -5.52
N GLU A 100 -25.86 7.05 -5.29
CA GLU A 100 -26.37 7.56 -4.00
C GLU A 100 -26.20 6.53 -2.88
N ALA A 101 -26.52 5.25 -3.16
CA ALA A 101 -26.31 4.17 -2.20
C ALA A 101 -24.83 3.99 -1.86
N VAL A 102 -23.94 4.12 -2.84
CA VAL A 102 -22.50 4.06 -2.62
C VAL A 102 -22.03 5.22 -1.75
N ALA A 103 -22.50 6.42 -2.02
CA ALA A 103 -22.17 7.61 -1.23
C ALA A 103 -22.59 7.46 0.23
N ASP A 104 -23.75 6.88 0.49
CA ASP A 104 -24.26 6.66 1.85
C ASP A 104 -23.37 5.66 2.61
N VAL A 105 -22.94 4.58 1.96
CA VAL A 105 -22.03 3.60 2.56
C VAL A 105 -20.67 4.22 2.87
N VAL A 106 -20.11 4.99 1.93
CA VAL A 106 -18.83 5.68 2.12
C VAL A 106 -18.91 6.64 3.31
N ALA A 107 -19.99 7.42 3.41
CA ALA A 107 -20.21 8.34 4.52
C ALA A 107 -20.29 7.61 5.86
N ALA A 108 -20.92 6.43 5.90
CA ALA A 108 -21.02 5.61 7.10
C ALA A 108 -19.67 5.04 7.56
N TRP A 109 -18.74 4.83 6.64
CA TRP A 109 -17.39 4.36 6.94
C TRP A 109 -16.42 5.47 7.32
N GLU A 110 -16.72 6.68 6.90
CA GLU A 110 -15.89 7.84 7.22
C GLU A 110 -15.85 8.08 8.73
N GLY A 111 -14.68 8.30 9.27
CA GLY A 111 -14.46 8.53 10.70
C GLY A 111 -14.50 7.27 11.59
N ARG A 112 -14.64 6.09 11.04
CA ARG A 112 -14.54 4.85 11.83
C ARG A 112 -13.10 4.63 12.31
N SER A 113 -12.96 4.24 13.57
CA SER A 113 -11.65 3.98 14.19
C SER A 113 -11.27 2.50 14.21
N GLU A 114 -12.22 1.62 13.93
CA GLU A 114 -12.02 0.18 13.96
C GLU A 114 -12.49 -0.44 12.64
N GLN A 115 -11.77 -1.45 12.17
CA GLN A 115 -12.16 -2.23 11.01
C GLN A 115 -11.82 -3.71 11.24
N PRO A 116 -12.58 -4.62 10.67
CA PRO A 116 -12.23 -6.04 10.71
C PRO A 116 -10.98 -6.31 9.87
N VAL A 117 -10.26 -7.37 10.22
CA VAL A 117 -9.06 -7.80 9.50
C VAL A 117 -9.47 -8.88 8.50
N PRO A 118 -8.99 -8.83 7.24
CA PRO A 118 -9.29 -9.89 6.26
C PRO A 118 -8.66 -11.22 6.67
N PRO A 119 -9.21 -12.36 6.18
CA PRO A 119 -8.66 -13.68 6.47
C PRO A 119 -7.20 -13.85 6.03
N TYR A 120 -6.84 -13.22 4.93
CA TYR A 120 -5.50 -13.25 4.34
C TYR A 120 -5.04 -11.85 3.97
N SER A 121 -3.72 -11.65 4.00
CA SER A 121 -3.10 -10.38 3.63
C SER A 121 -1.84 -10.58 2.81
#